data_bcdc461dbf7fbf8a471f6fbfe248a117
#
_entry.id   bcdc461dbf7fbf8a471f6fbfe248a117
#
_cell.length_a   1.000
_cell.length_b   1.000
_cell.length_c   1.000
_cell.angle_alpha   90.00
_cell.angle_beta   90.00
_cell.angle_gamma   90.00
#
_symmetry.space_group_name_H-M   'P 1'
#
loop_
_entity.id
_entity.type
_entity.pdbx_description
1 polymer ?
#
loop_
_entity_poly.entity_id
_entity_poly.type
_entity_poly.pdbx_seq_one_letter_code
_entity_poly.pdbx_strand_id
1 'polypeptide(L)'
;VPNLNVDLDFFNSKDNQYIKNVDYENNIYIYSGPVKKDINNYWPTTIIKSNSELSIQIILSFKNNDLKNKIKYIWLKIFWDNYGHFGITKKHDCFLINLNRHKQQKKELNRIPLGQYYNAIAIKTELLGSFDDPINTVINYCKEIIKKNDILTIGETPLAIMQGRYIAPQNLEYSFLSKILCYFFNPTSSLATACGMQLLINKIGITRITFSLLIGLIFKLIGIK
;
A
#
# COMPACT_ATOMS: atom_id res chain seq x y z
N VAL A 1 -20.12 -4.57 17.63
CA VAL A 1 -20.62 -4.31 16.28
C VAL A 1 -19.51 -3.64 15.52
N PRO A 2 -18.95 -4.25 14.50
CA PRO A 2 -17.96 -3.56 13.69
C PRO A 2 -18.62 -2.40 12.96
N ASN A 3 -18.21 -1.18 13.29
CA ASN A 3 -18.60 0.01 12.54
C ASN A 3 -17.74 0.05 11.28
N LEU A 4 -18.24 -0.45 10.15
CA LEU A 4 -17.59 -0.23 8.87
C LEU A 4 -18.02 1.14 8.36
N ASN A 5 -17.07 1.97 8.11
CA ASN A 5 -17.26 3.24 7.43
C ASN A 5 -16.35 3.33 6.21
N VAL A 6 -16.87 3.91 5.15
CA VAL A 6 -16.15 4.09 3.88
C VAL A 6 -16.15 5.56 3.54
N ASP A 7 -14.97 6.16 3.51
CA ASP A 7 -14.75 7.53 3.07
C ASP A 7 -14.05 7.56 1.72
N LEU A 8 -14.42 8.52 0.89
CA LEU A 8 -13.91 8.68 -0.45
C LEU A 8 -13.42 10.11 -0.68
N ASP A 9 -12.18 10.21 -1.11
CA ASP A 9 -11.64 11.46 -1.64
C ASP A 9 -11.43 11.33 -3.15
N PHE A 10 -11.79 12.38 -3.89
CA PHE A 10 -11.72 12.42 -5.34
C PHE A 10 -10.72 13.45 -5.80
N PHE A 11 -9.92 13.10 -6.80
CA PHE A 11 -8.89 13.97 -7.36
C PHE A 11 -9.07 14.12 -8.86
N ASN A 12 -8.90 15.34 -9.33
CA ASN A 12 -9.13 15.67 -10.73
C ASN A 12 -8.00 15.17 -11.66
N SER A 13 -8.29 15.18 -12.95
CA SER A 13 -7.36 14.68 -13.98
C SER A 13 -6.28 15.68 -14.39
N LYS A 14 -6.41 16.98 -14.07
CA LYS A 14 -5.50 18.01 -14.58
C LYS A 14 -4.28 18.21 -13.68
N ASP A 15 -4.50 18.42 -12.41
CA ASP A 15 -3.48 18.85 -11.44
C ASP A 15 -3.48 18.00 -10.13
N ASN A 16 -4.25 16.91 -10.10
CA ASN A 16 -4.44 16.05 -8.94
C ASN A 16 -5.00 16.81 -7.72
N GLN A 17 -5.76 17.89 -7.94
CA GLN A 17 -6.40 18.62 -6.85
C GLN A 17 -7.65 17.88 -6.37
N TYR A 18 -7.94 18.09 -5.09
CA TYR A 18 -9.11 17.52 -4.43
C TYR A 18 -10.41 18.12 -5.00
N ILE A 19 -11.36 17.25 -5.36
CA ILE A 19 -12.68 17.64 -5.82
C ILE A 19 -13.64 17.56 -4.65
N LYS A 20 -14.20 18.72 -4.25
CA LYS A 20 -15.23 18.80 -3.21
C LYS A 20 -16.62 18.52 -3.81
N ASN A 21 -17.52 17.99 -2.97
CA ASN A 21 -18.95 17.82 -3.28
C ASN A 21 -19.22 16.92 -4.51
N VAL A 22 -18.61 15.75 -4.55
CA VAL A 22 -18.98 14.71 -5.52
C VAL A 22 -20.22 13.99 -5.00
N ASP A 23 -21.30 14.00 -5.79
CA ASP A 23 -22.52 13.28 -5.48
C ASP A 23 -22.41 11.82 -5.93
N TYR A 24 -22.34 10.90 -4.96
CA TYR A 24 -22.22 9.47 -5.19
C TYR A 24 -23.06 8.68 -4.19
N GLU A 25 -23.46 7.48 -4.58
CA GLU A 25 -24.06 6.48 -3.70
C GLU A 25 -23.07 5.34 -3.49
N ASN A 26 -22.91 4.90 -2.25
CA ASN A 26 -22.12 3.73 -1.91
C ASN A 26 -23.03 2.61 -1.41
N ASN A 27 -22.88 1.42 -1.96
CA ASN A 27 -23.52 0.21 -1.50
C ASN A 27 -22.44 -0.79 -1.06
N ILE A 28 -22.56 -1.27 0.17
CA ILE A 28 -21.58 -2.17 0.77
C ILE A 28 -22.23 -3.54 0.97
N TYR A 29 -21.58 -4.58 0.43
CA TYR A 29 -22.04 -5.96 0.55
C TYR A 29 -20.96 -6.79 1.22
N ILE A 30 -21.36 -7.66 2.14
CA ILE A 30 -20.44 -8.58 2.81
C ILE A 30 -20.79 -10.00 2.43
N TYR A 31 -19.74 -10.75 2.09
CA TYR A 31 -19.86 -12.15 1.76
C TYR A 31 -19.11 -12.97 2.81
N SER A 32 -19.85 -13.81 3.52
CA SER A 32 -19.32 -14.85 4.40
C SER A 32 -19.57 -16.20 3.73
N GLY A 33 -18.63 -16.65 2.91
CA GLY A 33 -18.84 -17.82 2.02
C GLY A 33 -19.69 -17.47 0.78
N PRO A 34 -20.34 -18.44 0.13
CA PRO A 34 -21.06 -18.21 -1.14
C PRO A 34 -22.35 -17.39 -1.03
N VAL A 35 -22.77 -16.99 0.17
CA VAL A 35 -24.03 -16.30 0.39
C VAL A 35 -23.81 -14.79 0.47
N LYS A 36 -24.42 -14.05 -0.47
CA LYS A 36 -24.50 -12.59 -0.44
C LYS A 36 -25.41 -12.15 0.69
N LYS A 37 -24.87 -11.37 1.65
CA LYS A 37 -25.68 -10.69 2.66
C LYS A 37 -25.79 -9.23 2.30
N ASP A 38 -27.00 -8.80 1.99
CA ASP A 38 -27.32 -7.40 1.74
C ASP A 38 -27.37 -6.65 3.08
N ILE A 39 -26.72 -5.49 3.17
CA ILE A 39 -26.65 -4.73 4.40
C ILE A 39 -27.18 -3.34 4.12
N ASN A 40 -28.47 -3.15 4.33
CA ASN A 40 -29.07 -1.82 4.42
C ASN A 40 -28.59 -1.13 5.71
N ASN A 41 -27.43 -0.45 5.65
CA ASN A 41 -26.88 0.39 6.71
C ASN A 41 -26.69 -0.26 8.10
N TYR A 42 -26.87 -1.58 8.22
CA TYR A 42 -26.71 -2.30 9.47
C TYR A 42 -25.71 -3.44 9.31
N TRP A 43 -24.58 -3.35 9.98
CA TRP A 43 -23.59 -4.42 10.03
C TRP A 43 -24.10 -5.54 10.93
N PRO A 44 -24.36 -6.74 10.42
CA PRO A 44 -24.50 -7.88 11.27
C PRO A 44 -23.15 -8.17 11.93
N THR A 45 -23.17 -8.39 13.23
CA THR A 45 -22.00 -8.87 13.96
C THR A 45 -21.57 -10.19 13.32
N THR A 46 -20.46 -10.19 12.59
CA THR A 46 -19.95 -11.40 11.96
C THR A 46 -18.76 -11.89 12.73
N ILE A 47 -18.85 -13.11 13.27
CA ILE A 47 -17.72 -13.78 13.88
C ILE A 47 -16.90 -14.40 12.76
N ILE A 48 -15.68 -13.89 12.56
CA ILE A 48 -14.72 -14.46 11.64
C ILE A 48 -13.98 -15.56 12.38
N LYS A 49 -14.19 -16.81 11.96
CA LYS A 49 -13.44 -17.95 12.53
C LYS A 49 -11.99 -17.88 12.10
N SER A 50 -11.11 -18.43 12.92
CA SER A 50 -9.69 -18.61 12.56
C SER A 50 -9.59 -19.32 11.20
N ASN A 51 -8.76 -18.82 10.30
CA ASN A 51 -8.57 -19.29 8.92
C ASN A 51 -9.79 -19.15 8.01
N SER A 52 -10.72 -18.23 8.30
CA SER A 52 -11.79 -17.87 7.39
C SER A 52 -11.57 -16.49 6.82
N GLU A 53 -12.04 -16.27 5.59
CA GLU A 53 -11.98 -15.00 4.88
C GLU A 53 -13.36 -14.35 4.81
N LEU A 54 -13.38 -13.03 4.92
CA LEU A 54 -14.55 -12.20 4.72
C LEU A 54 -14.29 -11.31 3.52
N SER A 55 -15.16 -11.39 2.51
CA SER A 55 -15.08 -10.53 1.34
C SER A 55 -16.05 -9.36 1.47
N ILE A 56 -15.55 -8.16 1.19
CA ILE A 56 -16.33 -6.93 1.18
C ILE A 56 -16.37 -6.41 -0.26
N GLN A 57 -17.58 -6.18 -0.77
CA GLN A 57 -17.80 -5.54 -2.06
C GLN A 57 -18.36 -4.13 -1.83
N ILE A 58 -17.68 -3.12 -2.37
CA ILE A 58 -18.10 -1.73 -2.32
C ILE A 58 -18.46 -1.32 -3.75
N ILE A 59 -19.71 -0.95 -3.97
CA ILE A 59 -20.21 -0.46 -5.26
C ILE A 59 -20.42 1.04 -5.15
N LEU A 60 -19.67 1.79 -5.98
CA LEU A 60 -19.79 3.24 -6.08
C LEU A 60 -20.55 3.60 -7.34
N SER A 61 -21.65 4.34 -7.18
CA SER A 61 -22.47 4.81 -8.28
C SER A 61 -22.48 6.34 -8.32
N PHE A 62 -22.03 6.89 -9.45
CA PHE A 62 -22.02 8.34 -9.66
C PHE A 62 -23.27 8.76 -10.40
N LYS A 63 -23.98 9.76 -9.89
CA LYS A 63 -25.21 10.27 -10.51
C LYS A 63 -24.96 11.08 -11.77
N ASN A 64 -23.77 11.68 -11.88
CA ASN A 64 -23.41 12.52 -13.02
C ASN A 64 -22.31 11.88 -13.87
N ASN A 65 -22.61 11.57 -15.13
CA ASN A 65 -21.65 10.99 -16.08
C ASN A 65 -20.45 11.91 -16.41
N ASP A 66 -20.61 13.23 -16.27
CA ASP A 66 -19.52 14.19 -16.52
C ASP A 66 -18.38 14.06 -15.48
N LEU A 67 -18.68 13.56 -14.29
CA LEU A 67 -17.69 13.35 -13.25
C LEU A 67 -16.68 12.26 -13.64
N LYS A 68 -17.08 11.25 -14.40
CA LYS A 68 -16.21 10.16 -14.86
C LYS A 68 -14.99 10.68 -15.64
N ASN A 69 -15.15 11.77 -16.40
CA ASN A 69 -14.06 12.37 -17.17
C ASN A 69 -13.22 13.36 -16.36
N LYS A 70 -13.75 13.85 -15.24
CA LYS A 70 -13.07 14.81 -14.35
C LYS A 70 -12.25 14.13 -13.28
N ILE A 71 -12.71 12.97 -12.78
CA ILE A 71 -12.04 12.22 -11.72
C ILE A 71 -10.94 11.35 -12.33
N LYS A 72 -9.74 11.47 -11.83
CA LYS A 72 -8.60 10.63 -12.19
C LYS A 72 -8.30 9.57 -11.14
N TYR A 73 -8.28 9.99 -9.88
CA TYR A 73 -8.02 9.11 -8.76
C TYR A 73 -9.14 9.17 -7.74
N ILE A 74 -9.39 8.02 -7.14
CA ILE A 74 -10.25 7.87 -5.96
C ILE A 74 -9.39 7.32 -4.84
N TRP A 75 -9.35 8.01 -3.72
CA TRP A 75 -8.75 7.50 -2.50
C TRP A 75 -9.85 6.91 -1.64
N LEU A 76 -9.90 5.59 -1.60
CA LEU A 76 -10.85 4.81 -0.81
C LEU A 76 -10.25 4.55 0.56
N LYS A 77 -10.89 5.01 1.61
CA LYS A 77 -10.53 4.77 3.01
C LYS A 77 -11.60 3.88 3.63
N ILE A 78 -11.20 2.78 4.22
CA ILE A 78 -12.09 1.83 4.89
C ILE A 78 -11.72 1.80 6.36
N PHE A 79 -12.68 2.06 7.23
CA PHE A 79 -12.52 1.99 8.68
C PHE A 79 -13.41 0.90 9.23
N TRP A 80 -12.91 0.12 10.19
CA TRP A 80 -13.70 -0.90 10.86
C TRP A 80 -13.22 -1.13 12.30
N ASP A 81 -14.11 -1.66 13.11
CA ASP A 81 -13.81 -2.01 14.49
C ASP A 81 -13.69 -3.53 14.63
N ASN A 82 -12.58 -4.00 15.18
CA ASN A 82 -12.41 -5.38 15.62
C ASN A 82 -12.72 -5.49 17.10
N TYR A 83 -13.49 -6.51 17.49
CA TYR A 83 -13.76 -6.82 18.88
C TYR A 83 -12.99 -8.09 19.27
N GLY A 84 -12.17 -8.03 20.29
CA GLY A 84 -11.35 -9.14 20.76
C GLY A 84 -11.19 -9.15 22.28
N HIS A 85 -10.30 -9.99 22.78
CA HIS A 85 -10.04 -10.15 24.23
C HIS A 85 -9.62 -8.86 24.93
N PHE A 86 -9.04 -7.90 24.19
CA PHE A 86 -8.57 -6.61 24.71
C PHE A 86 -9.56 -5.46 24.42
N GLY A 87 -10.81 -5.77 24.09
CA GLY A 87 -11.84 -4.78 23.76
C GLY A 87 -11.92 -4.44 22.27
N ILE A 88 -12.33 -3.19 21.98
CA ILE A 88 -12.52 -2.71 20.62
C ILE A 88 -11.22 -2.12 20.09
N THR A 89 -10.75 -2.65 18.96
CA THR A 89 -9.59 -2.11 18.23
C THR A 89 -10.05 -1.52 16.92
N LYS A 90 -9.79 -0.22 16.71
CA LYS A 90 -10.08 0.46 15.45
C LYS A 90 -9.02 0.14 14.42
N LYS A 91 -9.45 -0.26 13.24
CA LYS A 91 -8.59 -0.57 12.11
C LYS A 91 -9.00 0.29 10.91
N HIS A 92 -8.06 0.56 10.03
CA HIS A 92 -8.35 1.23 8.76
C HIS A 92 -7.39 0.74 7.67
N ASP A 93 -7.83 0.86 6.45
CA ASP A 93 -7.01 0.64 5.27
C ASP A 93 -7.36 1.65 4.18
N CYS A 94 -6.41 1.89 3.27
CA CYS A 94 -6.54 2.90 2.24
C CYS A 94 -6.12 2.33 0.88
N PHE A 95 -6.92 2.60 -0.14
CA PHE A 95 -6.67 2.13 -1.49
C PHE A 95 -6.73 3.30 -2.47
N LEU A 96 -5.74 3.40 -3.34
CA LEU A 96 -5.75 4.34 -4.44
C LEU A 96 -6.26 3.64 -5.70
N ILE A 97 -7.35 4.17 -6.27
CA ILE A 97 -7.95 3.66 -7.51
C ILE A 97 -7.69 4.68 -8.61
N ASN A 98 -6.95 4.27 -9.65
CA ASN A 98 -6.73 5.07 -10.84
C ASN A 98 -7.77 4.72 -11.90
N LEU A 99 -8.64 5.67 -12.25
CA LEU A 99 -9.69 5.46 -13.25
C LEU A 99 -9.18 5.57 -14.70
N ASN A 100 -8.04 6.21 -14.92
CA ASN A 100 -7.47 6.48 -16.25
C ASN A 100 -6.20 5.67 -16.52
N ARG A 101 -6.23 4.35 -16.30
CA ARG A 101 -5.07 3.43 -16.36
C ARG A 101 -4.28 3.40 -17.68
N HIS A 102 -4.73 4.04 -18.77
CA HIS A 102 -4.19 3.76 -20.10
C HIS A 102 -3.65 4.95 -20.91
N LYS A 103 -3.53 6.13 -20.33
CA LYS A 103 -2.91 7.23 -21.05
C LYS A 103 -1.42 7.33 -20.72
N GLN A 104 -0.60 6.63 -21.49
CA GLN A 104 0.83 6.93 -21.57
C GLN A 104 1.00 8.38 -22.01
N GLN A 105 1.48 9.23 -21.15
CA GLN A 105 1.97 10.53 -21.56
C GLN A 105 3.35 10.31 -22.20
N LYS A 106 3.47 10.50 -23.49
CA LYS A 106 4.77 10.68 -24.16
C LYS A 106 5.45 11.88 -23.50
N LYS A 107 6.41 11.63 -22.62
CA LYS A 107 7.23 12.66 -22.00
C LYS A 107 8.65 12.55 -22.51
N GLU A 108 9.29 13.71 -22.65
CA GLU A 108 10.70 13.81 -22.93
C GLU A 108 11.49 13.02 -21.90
N LEU A 109 12.32 12.11 -22.37
CA LEU A 109 13.15 11.27 -21.54
C LEU A 109 14.42 12.05 -21.17
N ASN A 110 14.47 12.57 -19.95
CA ASN A 110 15.68 13.19 -19.43
C ASN A 110 16.71 12.11 -19.12
N ARG A 111 17.83 12.15 -19.84
CA ARG A 111 18.99 11.29 -19.59
C ARG A 111 19.94 11.97 -18.61
N ILE A 112 20.21 11.33 -17.52
CA ILE A 112 21.13 11.80 -16.47
C ILE A 112 22.40 10.97 -16.58
N PRO A 113 23.57 11.59 -16.85
CA PRO A 113 24.83 10.84 -16.91
C PRO A 113 25.17 10.26 -15.54
N LEU A 114 25.52 8.99 -15.51
CA LEU A 114 25.91 8.22 -14.33
C LEU A 114 27.34 7.72 -14.49
N GLY A 115 28.31 8.56 -14.12
CA GLY A 115 29.71 8.31 -14.39
C GLY A 115 30.08 8.47 -15.88
N GLN A 116 31.14 7.78 -16.31
CA GLN A 116 31.65 7.92 -17.70
C GLN A 116 30.93 7.02 -18.71
N TYR A 117 30.28 5.93 -18.28
CA TYR A 117 29.81 4.87 -19.18
C TYR A 117 28.32 4.63 -19.18
N TYR A 118 27.59 5.19 -18.20
CA TYR A 118 26.17 4.91 -18.00
C TYR A 118 25.34 6.18 -18.04
N ASN A 119 24.08 6.03 -18.50
CA ASN A 119 23.07 7.06 -18.39
C ASN A 119 21.86 6.47 -17.65
N ALA A 120 21.32 7.20 -16.68
CA ALA A 120 20.06 6.87 -16.05
C ALA A 120 18.92 7.60 -16.75
N ILE A 121 17.81 6.93 -16.92
CA ILE A 121 16.55 7.51 -17.41
C ILE A 121 15.51 7.36 -16.32
N ALA A 122 15.07 8.49 -15.77
CA ALA A 122 13.99 8.50 -14.80
C ALA A 122 12.64 8.42 -15.52
N ILE A 123 11.93 7.33 -15.34
CA ILE A 123 10.61 7.11 -15.92
C ILE A 123 9.55 7.60 -14.95
N LYS A 124 8.85 8.67 -15.33
CA LYS A 124 7.76 9.20 -14.52
C LYS A 124 6.51 8.34 -14.71
N THR A 125 6.03 7.74 -13.64
CA THR A 125 4.77 6.99 -13.60
C THR A 125 3.63 7.85 -13.08
N GLU A 126 2.40 7.40 -13.28
CA GLU A 126 1.26 7.86 -12.51
C GLU A 126 1.37 7.38 -11.06
N LEU A 127 0.46 7.84 -10.19
CA LEU A 127 0.38 7.30 -8.83
C LEU A 127 0.00 5.82 -8.90
N LEU A 128 0.82 4.99 -8.28
CA LEU A 128 0.66 3.54 -8.27
C LEU A 128 -0.05 3.11 -6.97
N GLY A 129 -0.97 2.18 -7.09
CA GLY A 129 -1.74 1.65 -5.98
C GLY A 129 -1.73 0.12 -5.91
N SER A 130 -2.38 -0.45 -4.92
CA SER A 130 -2.47 -1.90 -4.70
C SER A 130 -3.26 -2.65 -5.78
N PHE A 131 -3.97 -1.94 -6.65
CA PHE A 131 -4.67 -2.51 -7.81
C PHE A 131 -3.85 -2.49 -9.10
N ASP A 132 -2.63 -1.97 -9.05
CA ASP A 132 -1.71 -1.95 -10.19
C ASP A 132 -0.82 -3.20 -10.12
N ASP A 133 -0.87 -4.01 -11.18
CA ASP A 133 0.03 -5.15 -11.31
C ASP A 133 1.45 -4.69 -11.61
N PRO A 134 2.46 -5.10 -10.81
CA PRO A 134 3.84 -4.63 -10.98
C PRO A 134 4.42 -4.96 -12.36
N ILE A 135 4.15 -6.15 -12.88
CA ILE A 135 4.71 -6.62 -14.15
C ILE A 135 4.12 -5.83 -15.31
N ASN A 136 2.78 -5.73 -15.35
CA ASN A 136 2.10 -4.96 -16.39
C ASN A 136 2.46 -3.48 -16.32
N THR A 137 2.63 -2.93 -15.13
CA THR A 137 3.07 -1.55 -14.94
C THR A 137 4.45 -1.34 -15.57
N VAL A 138 5.43 -2.19 -15.27
CA VAL A 138 6.76 -2.11 -15.86
C VAL A 138 6.69 -2.22 -17.39
N ILE A 139 5.99 -3.21 -17.91
CA ILE A 139 5.84 -3.41 -19.36
C ILE A 139 5.26 -2.15 -20.00
N ASN A 140 4.18 -1.60 -19.44
CA ASN A 140 3.49 -0.46 -20.02
C ASN A 140 4.33 0.81 -20.05
N TYR A 141 5.16 1.04 -19.03
CA TYR A 141 6.00 2.25 -18.98
C TYR A 141 7.36 2.09 -19.63
N CYS A 142 7.89 0.89 -19.73
CA CYS A 142 9.30 0.67 -20.12
C CYS A 142 9.48 0.06 -21.51
N LYS A 143 8.51 -0.70 -22.05
CA LYS A 143 8.70 -1.51 -23.27
C LYS A 143 9.18 -0.73 -24.52
N GLU A 144 8.82 0.55 -24.63
CA GLU A 144 9.23 1.40 -25.76
C GLU A 144 10.59 2.07 -25.55
N ILE A 145 11.11 2.03 -24.32
CA ILE A 145 12.30 2.75 -23.88
C ILE A 145 13.48 1.81 -23.70
N ILE A 146 13.23 0.62 -23.15
CA ILE A 146 14.25 -0.35 -22.77
C ILE A 146 14.86 -1.02 -23.98
N LYS A 147 16.18 -1.19 -23.93
CA LYS A 147 16.96 -1.87 -24.96
C LYS A 147 17.64 -3.11 -24.40
N LYS A 148 18.14 -3.97 -25.28
CA LYS A 148 18.95 -5.12 -24.87
C LYS A 148 20.15 -4.66 -24.06
N ASN A 149 20.41 -5.30 -22.93
CA ASN A 149 21.46 -5.02 -21.94
C ASN A 149 21.22 -3.80 -21.04
N ASP A 150 20.06 -3.14 -21.10
CA ASP A 150 19.69 -2.13 -20.11
C ASP A 150 19.37 -2.79 -18.76
N ILE A 151 19.65 -2.07 -17.67
CA ILE A 151 19.30 -2.46 -16.30
C ILE A 151 18.08 -1.67 -15.88
N LEU A 152 17.00 -2.37 -15.51
CA LEU A 152 15.79 -1.77 -14.97
C LEU A 152 15.85 -1.82 -13.44
N THR A 153 15.63 -0.67 -12.81
CA THR A 153 15.51 -0.56 -11.36
C THR A 153 14.13 -0.05 -10.98
N ILE A 154 13.57 -0.60 -9.91
CA ILE A 154 12.27 -0.21 -9.36
C ILE A 154 12.47 0.16 -7.89
N GLY A 155 11.84 1.25 -7.44
CA GLY A 155 11.86 1.62 -6.03
C GLY A 155 11.12 0.58 -5.17
N GLU A 156 11.64 0.29 -3.99
CA GLU A 156 11.03 -0.68 -3.05
C GLU A 156 9.61 -0.27 -2.64
N THR A 157 9.40 1.00 -2.33
CA THR A 157 8.10 1.51 -1.85
C THR A 157 6.97 1.34 -2.87
N PRO A 158 7.09 1.81 -4.12
CA PRO A 158 6.04 1.60 -5.11
C PRO A 158 5.80 0.11 -5.39
N LEU A 159 6.85 -0.71 -5.39
CA LEU A 159 6.72 -2.16 -5.56
C LEU A 159 5.93 -2.78 -4.40
N ALA A 160 6.23 -2.42 -3.16
CA ALA A 160 5.53 -2.92 -1.98
C ALA A 160 4.04 -2.49 -1.98
N ILE A 161 3.75 -1.26 -2.40
CA ILE A 161 2.37 -0.76 -2.51
C ILE A 161 1.59 -1.56 -3.56
N MET A 162 2.13 -1.74 -4.77
CA MET A 162 1.50 -2.54 -5.82
C MET A 162 1.28 -4.00 -5.40
N GLN A 163 2.14 -4.54 -4.54
CA GLN A 163 2.00 -5.91 -4.00
C GLN A 163 1.03 -5.99 -2.81
N GLY A 164 0.38 -4.91 -2.43
CA GLY A 164 -0.51 -4.87 -1.26
C GLY A 164 0.21 -5.11 0.07
N ARG A 165 1.53 -4.84 0.14
CA ARG A 165 2.35 -5.05 1.35
C ARG A 165 2.49 -3.80 2.21
N TYR A 166 1.72 -2.78 1.94
CA TYR A 166 1.67 -1.57 2.74
C TYR A 166 0.81 -1.81 3.99
N ILE A 167 1.35 -1.47 5.14
CA ILE A 167 0.62 -1.45 6.41
C ILE A 167 0.70 -0.04 6.97
N ALA A 168 -0.46 0.57 7.23
CA ALA A 168 -0.50 1.90 7.83
C ALA A 168 0.14 1.87 9.22
N PRO A 169 1.05 2.82 9.56
CA PRO A 169 1.74 2.84 10.85
C PRO A 169 0.80 2.82 12.06
N GLN A 170 -0.39 3.42 11.93
CA GLN A 170 -1.42 3.45 12.97
C GLN A 170 -2.02 2.06 13.28
N ASN A 171 -1.90 1.11 12.35
CA ASN A 171 -2.38 -0.26 12.51
C ASN A 171 -1.35 -1.19 13.17
N LEU A 172 -0.17 -0.68 13.51
CA LEU A 172 0.92 -1.42 14.13
C LEU A 172 0.95 -1.19 15.64
N GLU A 173 0.97 -2.28 16.38
CA GLU A 173 1.28 -2.28 17.82
C GLU A 173 2.78 -2.44 18.00
N TYR A 174 3.42 -1.39 18.52
CA TYR A 174 4.88 -1.36 18.70
C TYR A 174 5.27 -2.08 19.99
N SER A 175 6.04 -3.14 19.87
CA SER A 175 6.66 -3.81 21.01
C SER A 175 7.80 -2.97 21.60
N PHE A 176 8.10 -3.19 22.88
CA PHE A 176 9.26 -2.55 23.52
C PHE A 176 10.57 -2.85 22.78
N LEU A 177 10.70 -4.09 22.29
CA LEU A 177 11.87 -4.52 21.55
C LEU A 177 12.01 -3.81 20.19
N SER A 178 10.94 -3.57 19.46
CA SER A 178 11.04 -2.82 18.19
C SER A 178 11.58 -1.41 18.41
N LYS A 179 11.20 -0.78 19.52
CA LYS A 179 11.64 0.56 19.90
C LYS A 179 13.13 0.62 20.29
N ILE A 180 13.67 -0.47 20.86
CA ILE A 180 15.09 -0.55 21.21
C ILE A 180 15.92 -0.98 20.00
N LEU A 181 15.51 -2.04 19.31
CA LEU A 181 16.33 -2.63 18.26
C LEU A 181 16.52 -1.69 17.06
N CYS A 182 15.57 -0.78 16.79
CA CYS A 182 15.71 0.18 15.70
C CYS A 182 16.89 1.13 15.86
N TYR A 183 17.36 1.39 17.07
CA TYR A 183 18.54 2.25 17.34
C TYR A 183 19.87 1.64 16.90
N PHE A 184 19.94 0.32 16.69
CA PHE A 184 21.16 -0.34 16.23
C PHE A 184 21.38 -0.22 14.71
N PHE A 185 20.43 0.34 13.99
CA PHE A 185 20.50 0.48 12.54
C PHE A 185 20.87 1.90 12.11
N ASN A 186 21.50 1.99 10.93
CA ASN A 186 21.86 3.28 10.36
C ASN A 186 20.58 4.11 10.10
N PRO A 187 20.53 5.40 10.44
CA PRO A 187 19.37 6.28 10.24
C PRO A 187 18.81 6.31 8.81
N THR A 188 19.62 5.96 7.81
CA THR A 188 19.17 5.85 6.41
C THR A 188 18.41 4.55 6.11
N SER A 189 18.43 3.59 7.02
CA SER A 189 17.72 2.32 6.88
C SER A 189 16.27 2.45 7.33
N SER A 190 15.35 1.82 6.62
CA SER A 190 13.94 1.69 7.03
C SER A 190 13.79 0.97 8.38
N LEU A 191 14.76 0.12 8.75
CA LEU A 191 14.81 -0.59 10.04
C LEU A 191 15.21 0.31 11.22
N ALA A 192 15.72 1.51 10.98
CA ALA A 192 16.01 2.50 12.01
C ALA A 192 14.73 3.16 12.59
N THR A 193 13.56 2.74 12.15
CA THR A 193 12.29 3.18 12.72
C THR A 193 11.62 2.04 13.49
N ALA A 194 10.93 2.37 14.59
CA ALA A 194 10.17 1.36 15.34
C ALA A 194 9.12 0.65 14.47
N CYS A 195 8.55 1.37 13.50
CA CYS A 195 7.62 0.83 12.51
C CYS A 195 8.26 -0.24 11.64
N GLY A 196 9.36 0.07 10.96
CA GLY A 196 10.08 -0.88 10.11
C GLY A 196 10.58 -2.10 10.89
N MET A 197 11.11 -1.87 12.09
CA MET A 197 11.55 -2.95 12.99
C MET A 197 10.38 -3.83 13.44
N GLN A 198 9.22 -3.26 13.77
CA GLN A 198 8.05 -4.03 14.16
C GLN A 198 7.51 -4.88 13.00
N LEU A 199 7.47 -4.35 11.79
CA LEU A 199 7.09 -5.11 10.60
C LEU A 199 8.02 -6.30 10.37
N LEU A 200 9.33 -6.10 10.58
CA LEU A 200 10.31 -7.17 10.49
C LEU A 200 10.08 -8.23 11.57
N ILE A 201 9.84 -7.81 12.83
CA ILE A 201 9.53 -8.71 13.95
C ILE A 201 8.27 -9.53 13.64
N ASN A 202 7.22 -8.91 13.16
CA ASN A 202 5.96 -9.58 12.84
C ASN A 202 6.13 -10.62 11.73
N LYS A 203 7.03 -10.36 10.76
CA LYS A 203 7.26 -11.24 9.62
C LYS A 203 8.20 -12.41 9.92
N ILE A 204 9.28 -12.17 10.65
CA ILE A 204 10.37 -13.15 10.84
C ILE A 204 10.31 -13.81 12.21
N GLY A 205 9.75 -13.13 13.18
CA GLY A 205 9.74 -13.52 14.59
C GLY A 205 10.92 -12.93 15.36
N ILE A 206 10.65 -12.66 16.65
CA ILE A 206 11.59 -11.96 17.53
C ILE A 206 12.87 -12.75 17.80
N THR A 207 12.73 -14.06 17.97
CA THR A 207 13.85 -14.95 18.28
C THR A 207 14.91 -14.96 17.17
N ARG A 208 14.45 -15.01 15.92
CA ARG A 208 15.37 -14.99 14.76
C ARG A 208 16.10 -13.67 14.64
N ILE A 209 15.41 -12.56 14.87
CA ILE A 209 16.00 -11.23 14.80
C ILE A 209 17.05 -11.02 15.88
N THR A 210 16.72 -11.34 17.13
CA THR A 210 17.68 -11.21 18.25
C THR A 210 18.91 -12.08 18.04
N PHE A 211 18.72 -13.31 17.56
CA PHE A 211 19.83 -14.21 17.25
C PHE A 211 20.72 -13.68 16.12
N SER A 212 20.11 -13.16 15.03
CA SER A 212 20.85 -12.57 13.93
C SER A 212 21.64 -11.32 14.35
N LEU A 213 21.06 -10.48 15.21
CA LEU A 213 21.76 -9.31 15.75
C LEU A 213 22.94 -9.69 16.65
N LEU A 214 22.79 -10.72 17.48
CA LEU A 214 23.90 -11.25 18.30
C LEU A 214 25.04 -11.76 17.42
N ILE A 215 24.73 -12.54 16.39
CA ILE A 215 25.74 -13.02 15.44
C ILE A 215 26.42 -11.84 14.73
N GLY A 216 25.65 -10.86 14.26
CA GLY A 216 26.21 -9.66 13.61
C GLY A 216 27.12 -8.86 14.54
N LEU A 217 26.77 -8.76 15.84
CA LEU A 217 27.63 -8.12 16.86
C LEU A 217 28.95 -8.86 17.03
N ILE A 218 28.90 -10.20 17.11
CA ILE A 218 30.11 -11.03 17.24
C ILE A 218 31.01 -10.84 16.03
N PHE A 219 30.46 -10.89 14.80
CA PHE A 219 31.25 -10.67 13.59
C PHE A 219 31.87 -9.27 13.53
N LYS A 220 31.15 -8.27 13.98
CA LYS A 220 31.67 -6.90 14.09
C LYS A 220 32.83 -6.80 15.08
N LEU A 221 32.78 -7.52 16.21
CA LEU A 221 33.85 -7.55 17.22
C LEU A 221 35.11 -8.27 16.69
N ILE A 222 34.91 -9.29 15.83
CA ILE A 222 36.04 -10.05 15.21
C ILE A 222 36.61 -9.29 13.98
N GLY A 223 36.01 -8.14 13.60
CA GLY A 223 36.49 -7.33 12.47
C GLY A 223 36.08 -7.86 11.10
N ILE A 224 35.16 -8.82 11.03
CA ILE A 224 34.56 -9.30 9.78
C ILE A 224 33.48 -8.31 9.38
N LYS A 225 33.64 -7.68 8.21
CA LYS A 225 32.67 -6.76 7.60
C LYS A 225 31.73 -7.51 6.68
#